data_8568c99a352af6bf6adf7499a349a34f
#
_entry.id   8568c99a352af6bf6adf7499a349a34f
#
_cell.length_a   1.000
_cell.length_b   1.000
_cell.length_c   1.000
_cell.angle_alpha   90.00
_cell.angle_beta   90.00
_cell.angle_gamma   90.00
#
_symmetry.space_group_name_H-M   'P 1'
#
loop_
_entity.id
_entity.type
_entity.pdbx_description
1 polymer ?
#
loop_
_entity_poly.entity_id
_entity_poly.type
_entity_poly.pdbx_seq_one_letter_code
_entity_poly.pdbx_strand_id
1 'polypeptide(L)'
;IGGYYGKFDVTYWGQKTNMHAVWDDKIANNLSYGGVLDLVAMTRKPSKKEIKELQKGDPYEWGSDVIERTLCVWEINEGDKLGKEFDHQVSTVAFEQILIGGLRLAKVMNDLFD
;
A
#
# COMPACT_ATOMS: atom_id res chain seq x y z
N ILE A 1 -14.92 -8.21 10.94
CA ILE A 1 -14.18 -8.21 9.68
C ILE A 1 -14.61 -9.43 8.88
N GLY A 2 -15.20 -9.18 7.72
CA GLY A 2 -15.61 -10.24 6.83
C GLY A 2 -14.38 -10.91 6.22
N GLY A 3 -14.10 -12.11 6.55
CA GLY A 3 -13.00 -12.85 6.02
C GLY A 3 -11.69 -12.65 6.78
N TYR A 4 -10.92 -13.68 6.74
CA TYR A 4 -9.69 -13.80 7.49
C TYR A 4 -8.56 -13.06 6.74
N TYR A 5 -7.89 -12.13 7.43
CA TYR A 5 -6.85 -11.28 6.86
C TYR A 5 -7.29 -10.50 5.62
N GLY A 6 -8.52 -10.00 5.64
CA GLY A 6 -9.03 -9.24 4.51
C GLY A 6 -9.41 -10.07 3.29
N LYS A 7 -9.52 -11.38 3.44
CA LYS A 7 -9.92 -12.28 2.35
C LYS A 7 -11.44 -12.39 2.18
N PHE A 8 -12.16 -11.37 2.59
CA PHE A 8 -13.60 -11.30 2.34
C PHE A 8 -13.87 -10.90 0.89
N ASP A 9 -15.01 -11.37 0.37
CA ASP A 9 -15.35 -11.20 -1.04
C ASP A 9 -15.78 -9.77 -1.36
N VAL A 10 -15.24 -9.28 -2.45
CA VAL A 10 -15.65 -7.99 -3.06
C VAL A 10 -15.61 -8.16 -4.58
N THR A 11 -16.16 -7.17 -5.29
CA THR A 11 -15.86 -7.04 -6.72
C THR A 11 -14.94 -5.85 -6.92
N TYR A 12 -14.01 -5.98 -7.85
CA TYR A 12 -13.10 -4.91 -8.22
C TYR A 12 -13.13 -4.74 -9.73
N TRP A 13 -13.62 -3.59 -10.17
CA TRP A 13 -13.88 -3.31 -11.60
C TRP A 13 -14.72 -4.42 -12.24
N GLY A 14 -15.79 -4.84 -11.53
CA GLY A 14 -16.73 -5.84 -12.01
C GLY A 14 -16.29 -7.30 -11.89
N GLN A 15 -15.10 -7.56 -11.41
CA GLN A 15 -14.54 -8.92 -11.25
C GLN A 15 -14.61 -9.37 -9.81
N LYS A 16 -15.07 -10.57 -9.58
CA LYS A 16 -15.08 -11.18 -8.23
C LYS A 16 -13.66 -11.41 -7.75
N THR A 17 -13.37 -10.97 -6.55
CA THR A 17 -12.07 -11.14 -5.91
C THR A 17 -12.22 -11.04 -4.40
N ASN A 18 -11.13 -10.79 -3.69
CA ASN A 18 -11.15 -10.52 -2.26
C ASN A 18 -10.28 -9.30 -1.95
N MET A 19 -10.50 -8.71 -0.77
CA MET A 19 -9.82 -7.47 -0.40
C MET A 19 -8.30 -7.64 -0.29
N HIS A 20 -7.83 -8.81 0.13
CA HIS A 20 -6.40 -9.09 0.17
C HIS A 20 -5.77 -8.97 -1.22
N ALA A 21 -6.35 -9.60 -2.22
CA ALA A 21 -5.85 -9.55 -3.59
C ALA A 21 -5.95 -8.15 -4.20
N VAL A 22 -7.02 -7.40 -3.88
CA VAL A 22 -7.17 -6.02 -4.34
C VAL A 22 -6.00 -5.16 -3.86
N TRP A 23 -5.68 -5.24 -2.57
CA TRP A 23 -4.61 -4.44 -1.98
C TRP A 23 -3.22 -4.96 -2.35
N ASP A 24 -3.07 -6.26 -2.47
CA ASP A 24 -1.77 -6.89 -2.72
C ASP A 24 -1.23 -6.60 -4.12
N ASP A 25 -2.08 -6.70 -5.15
CA ASP A 25 -1.62 -6.53 -6.53
C ASP A 25 -2.53 -5.72 -7.45
N LYS A 26 -3.85 -5.79 -7.30
CA LYS A 26 -4.77 -5.23 -8.30
C LYS A 26 -4.73 -3.72 -8.36
N ILE A 27 -4.67 -3.05 -7.22
CA ILE A 27 -4.56 -1.58 -7.17
C ILE A 27 -3.26 -1.14 -7.84
N ALA A 28 -2.13 -1.72 -7.48
CA ALA A 28 -0.84 -1.35 -8.03
C ALA A 28 -0.81 -1.58 -9.55
N ASN A 29 -1.31 -2.71 -10.01
CA ASN A 29 -1.38 -3.02 -11.43
C ASN A 29 -2.29 -2.07 -12.20
N ASN A 30 -3.41 -1.67 -11.61
CA ASN A 30 -4.37 -0.78 -12.26
C ASN A 30 -3.88 0.68 -12.28
N LEU A 31 -3.12 1.10 -11.29
CA LEU A 31 -2.56 2.44 -11.21
C LEU A 31 -1.23 2.59 -11.94
N SER A 32 -0.62 1.49 -12.35
CA SER A 32 0.67 1.47 -13.05
C SER A 32 0.49 0.92 -14.45
N TYR A 33 0.81 1.72 -15.44
CA TYR A 33 0.74 1.29 -16.84
C TYR A 33 2.06 0.69 -17.33
N GLY A 34 3.18 1.05 -16.72
CA GLY A 34 4.52 0.65 -17.14
C GLY A 34 5.25 -0.28 -16.18
N GLY A 35 4.57 -0.82 -15.18
CA GLY A 35 5.18 -1.72 -14.20
C GLY A 35 5.95 -1.00 -13.11
N VAL A 36 6.98 -1.64 -12.57
CA VAL A 36 7.72 -1.16 -11.39
C VAL A 36 8.35 0.22 -11.59
N LEU A 37 8.98 0.45 -12.74
CA LEU A 37 9.61 1.74 -13.00
C LEU A 37 8.60 2.87 -13.07
N ASP A 38 7.43 2.58 -13.59
CA ASP A 38 6.32 3.55 -13.64
C ASP A 38 5.83 3.89 -12.24
N LEU A 39 5.67 2.89 -11.38
CA LEU A 39 5.30 3.10 -9.98
C LEU A 39 6.33 3.98 -9.26
N VAL A 40 7.61 3.71 -9.46
CA VAL A 40 8.69 4.51 -8.87
C VAL A 40 8.60 5.96 -9.33
N ALA A 41 8.36 6.17 -10.62
CA ALA A 41 8.23 7.52 -11.18
C ALA A 41 7.02 8.28 -10.63
N MET A 42 5.96 7.57 -10.27
CA MET A 42 4.72 8.17 -9.74
C MET A 42 4.80 8.48 -8.24
N THR A 43 5.75 7.91 -7.52
CA THR A 43 5.92 8.23 -6.09
C THR A 43 6.54 9.62 -5.96
N ARG A 44 6.13 10.33 -4.92
CA ARG A 44 6.74 11.63 -4.59
C ARG A 44 8.17 11.43 -4.10
N LYS A 45 8.94 12.51 -4.14
CA LYS A 45 10.35 12.47 -3.70
C LYS A 45 10.46 13.17 -2.33
N PRO A 46 10.62 12.42 -1.25
CA PRO A 46 10.73 13.00 0.09
C PRO A 46 12.09 13.69 0.29
N SER A 47 12.13 14.64 1.22
CA SER A 47 13.38 15.28 1.64
C SER A 47 14.25 14.30 2.43
N LYS A 48 15.54 14.61 2.55
CA LYS A 48 16.45 13.81 3.37
C LYS A 48 15.99 13.73 4.83
N LYS A 49 15.43 14.79 5.36
CA LYS A 49 14.88 14.83 6.72
C LYS A 49 13.71 13.88 6.86
N GLU A 50 12.81 13.89 5.91
CA GLU A 50 11.64 13.00 5.92
C GLU A 50 12.05 11.54 5.77
N ILE A 51 13.03 11.23 4.93
CA ILE A 51 13.55 9.88 4.79
C ILE A 51 14.05 9.37 6.14
N LYS A 52 14.82 10.17 6.85
CA LYS A 52 15.30 9.79 8.18
C LYS A 52 14.15 9.52 9.17
N GLU A 53 13.13 10.38 9.15
CA GLU A 53 11.97 10.20 10.02
C GLU A 53 11.21 8.90 9.70
N LEU A 54 10.98 8.62 8.43
CA LEU A 54 10.27 7.41 8.00
C LEU A 54 11.04 6.13 8.31
N GLN A 55 12.37 6.20 8.31
CA GLN A 55 13.25 5.06 8.58
C GLN A 55 13.52 4.82 10.06
N LYS A 56 13.11 5.74 10.94
CA LYS A 56 13.27 5.56 12.39
C LYS A 56 12.46 4.39 12.90
N GLY A 57 12.95 3.79 13.98
CA GLY A 57 12.25 2.74 14.68
C GLY A 57 12.63 1.35 14.19
N ASP A 58 11.81 0.40 14.55
CA ASP A 58 12.00 -1.01 14.26
C ASP A 58 10.80 -1.57 13.52
N PRO A 59 10.85 -2.84 13.07
CA PRO A 59 9.73 -3.45 12.35
C PRO A 59 8.40 -3.44 13.10
N TYR A 60 8.38 -3.48 14.42
CA TYR A 60 7.14 -3.39 15.20
C TYR A 60 6.51 -2.01 15.08
N GLU A 61 7.34 -0.99 15.22
CA GLU A 61 6.88 0.40 15.07
C GLU A 61 6.42 0.68 13.64
N TRP A 62 7.13 0.15 12.66
CA TRP A 62 6.74 0.26 11.25
C TRP A 62 5.41 -0.43 10.96
N GLY A 63 5.19 -1.60 11.58
CA GLY A 63 3.92 -2.32 11.45
C GLY A 63 2.75 -1.51 11.99
N SER A 64 2.91 -0.91 13.15
CA SER A 64 1.89 -0.04 13.76
C SER A 64 1.61 1.18 12.86
N ASP A 65 2.66 1.77 12.30
CA ASP A 65 2.54 2.90 11.38
C ASP A 65 1.77 2.53 10.11
N VAL A 66 2.04 1.35 9.56
CA VAL A 66 1.30 0.84 8.38
C VAL A 66 -0.18 0.68 8.69
N ILE A 67 -0.52 0.09 9.83
CA ILE A 67 -1.92 -0.07 10.24
C ILE A 67 -2.61 1.29 10.30
N GLU A 68 -1.99 2.25 10.96
CA GLU A 68 -2.56 3.58 11.11
C GLU A 68 -2.76 4.29 9.77
N ARG A 69 -1.77 4.21 8.88
CA ARG A 69 -1.83 4.85 7.56
C ARG A 69 -2.81 4.18 6.60
N THR A 70 -3.17 2.93 6.85
CA THR A 70 -4.05 2.16 5.97
C THR A 70 -5.44 1.92 6.53
N LEU A 71 -5.84 2.66 7.56
CA LEU A 71 -7.16 2.49 8.20
C LEU A 71 -8.32 2.59 7.20
N CYS A 72 -8.20 3.43 6.18
CA CYS A 72 -9.25 3.60 5.17
C CYS A 72 -9.57 2.31 4.41
N VAL A 73 -8.60 1.40 4.30
CA VAL A 73 -8.79 0.11 3.63
C VAL A 73 -9.75 -0.79 4.43
N TRP A 74 -9.80 -0.59 5.73
CA TRP A 74 -10.60 -1.42 6.63
C TRP A 74 -12.06 -0.95 6.76
N GLU A 75 -12.41 0.13 6.07
CA GLU A 75 -13.79 0.61 5.98
C GLU A 75 -14.59 -0.13 4.90
N ILE A 76 -13.95 -1.00 4.14
CA ILE A 76 -14.58 -1.79 3.09
C ILE A 76 -15.27 -3.01 3.69
N ASN A 77 -16.50 -3.28 3.24
CA ASN A 77 -17.31 -4.38 3.72
C ASN A 77 -17.39 -5.51 2.70
N GLU A 78 -17.65 -6.72 3.19
CA GLU A 78 -17.90 -7.86 2.32
C GLU A 78 -19.04 -7.56 1.33
N GLY A 79 -18.82 -7.88 0.07
CA GLY A 79 -19.81 -7.65 -0.98
C GLY A 79 -19.71 -6.29 -1.65
N ASP A 80 -18.86 -5.39 -1.16
CA ASP A 80 -18.71 -4.07 -1.76
C ASP A 80 -18.23 -4.15 -3.21
N LYS A 81 -18.70 -3.20 -4.00
CA LYS A 81 -18.30 -3.05 -5.40
C LYS A 81 -17.28 -1.93 -5.51
N LEU A 82 -16.04 -2.32 -5.77
CA LEU A 82 -14.91 -1.41 -5.84
C LEU A 82 -14.54 -1.12 -7.30
N GLY A 83 -14.14 0.09 -7.58
CA GLY A 83 -13.76 0.50 -8.93
C GLY A 83 -13.06 1.85 -8.93
N LYS A 84 -13.41 2.69 -9.91
CA LYS A 84 -12.77 3.99 -10.12
C LYS A 84 -12.75 4.87 -8.88
N GLU A 85 -13.89 4.97 -8.19
CA GLU A 85 -14.01 5.82 -7.01
C GLU A 85 -13.13 5.32 -5.87
N PHE A 86 -13.14 4.01 -5.64
CA PHE A 86 -12.26 3.39 -4.66
C PHE A 86 -10.79 3.64 -4.98
N ASP A 87 -10.39 3.41 -6.23
CA ASP A 87 -9.01 3.66 -6.67
C ASP A 87 -8.60 5.11 -6.44
N HIS A 88 -9.50 6.04 -6.73
CA HIS A 88 -9.24 7.46 -6.49
C HIS A 88 -9.03 7.77 -5.02
N GLN A 89 -9.84 7.17 -4.15
CA GLN A 89 -9.75 7.39 -2.70
C GLN A 89 -8.47 6.82 -2.10
N VAL A 90 -8.03 5.66 -2.57
CA VAL A 90 -6.92 4.93 -1.95
C VAL A 90 -5.60 5.05 -2.69
N SER A 91 -5.56 5.67 -3.86
CA SER A 91 -4.34 5.79 -4.67
C SER A 91 -3.20 6.47 -3.92
N THR A 92 -3.48 7.56 -3.21
CA THR A 92 -2.48 8.26 -2.41
C THR A 92 -1.90 7.34 -1.34
N VAL A 93 -2.76 6.58 -0.67
CA VAL A 93 -2.31 5.62 0.36
C VAL A 93 -1.43 4.55 -0.27
N ALA A 94 -1.84 4.01 -1.43
CA ALA A 94 -1.07 2.98 -2.11
C ALA A 94 0.32 3.47 -2.50
N PHE A 95 0.43 4.64 -3.13
CA PHE A 95 1.72 5.20 -3.51
C PHE A 95 2.59 5.54 -2.30
N GLU A 96 2.02 6.07 -1.24
CA GLU A 96 2.75 6.34 0.00
C GLU A 96 3.28 5.05 0.63
N GLN A 97 2.50 3.97 0.65
CA GLN A 97 2.95 2.70 1.20
C GLN A 97 4.07 2.08 0.36
N ILE A 98 4.04 2.22 -0.95
CA ILE A 98 5.12 1.78 -1.84
C ILE A 98 6.41 2.56 -1.52
N LEU A 99 6.30 3.87 -1.40
CA LEU A 99 7.44 4.73 -1.07
C LEU A 99 8.04 4.38 0.30
N ILE A 100 7.20 4.35 1.33
CA ILE A 100 7.64 4.09 2.71
C ILE A 100 8.23 2.69 2.83
N GLY A 101 7.59 1.69 2.22
CA GLY A 101 8.09 0.32 2.20
C GLY A 101 9.47 0.21 1.56
N GLY A 102 9.65 0.90 0.44
CA GLY A 102 10.95 0.95 -0.23
C GLY A 102 12.04 1.60 0.62
N LEU A 103 11.73 2.71 1.27
CA LEU A 103 12.69 3.41 2.15
C LEU A 103 13.08 2.56 3.36
N ARG A 104 12.13 1.87 3.97
CA ARG A 104 12.39 0.99 5.11
C ARG A 104 13.17 -0.25 4.71
N LEU A 105 12.87 -0.81 3.54
CA LEU A 105 13.67 -1.90 2.99
C LEU A 105 15.11 -1.45 2.74
N ALA A 106 15.31 -0.28 2.15
CA ALA A 106 16.63 0.29 1.93
C ALA A 106 17.40 0.43 3.25
N LYS A 107 16.75 0.89 4.30
CA LYS A 107 17.34 0.99 5.64
C LYS A 107 17.84 -0.36 6.14
N VAL A 108 17.00 -1.39 6.04
CA VAL A 108 17.37 -2.75 6.46
C VAL A 108 18.56 -3.28 5.64
N MET A 109 18.50 -3.10 4.32
CA MET A 109 19.58 -3.57 3.44
C MET A 109 20.89 -2.85 3.73
N ASN A 110 20.86 -1.53 3.91
CA ASN A 110 22.06 -0.77 4.25
C ASN A 110 22.63 -1.19 5.59
N ASP A 111 21.81 -1.41 6.61
CA ASP A 111 22.27 -1.84 7.93
C ASP A 111 22.88 -3.23 7.89
N LEU A 112 22.41 -4.11 7.00
CA LEU A 112 22.93 -5.47 6.88
C LEU A 112 24.24 -5.55 6.09
N PHE A 113 24.46 -4.66 5.13
CA PHE A 113 25.57 -4.78 4.17
C PHE A 113 26.59 -3.65 4.20
N ASP A 114 26.43 -2.70 5.10
CA ASP A 114 27.41 -1.62 5.29
C ASP A 114 28.47 -1.98 6.37
#